data_dc644ab2e0220f545dc922ea9ed9c02e
#
_entry.id   dc644ab2e0220f545dc922ea9ed9c02e
#
_cell.length_a   1.000
_cell.length_b   1.000
_cell.length_c   1.000
_cell.angle_alpha   90.00
_cell.angle_beta   90.00
_cell.angle_gamma   90.00
#
_symmetry.space_group_name_H-M   'P 1'
#
loop_
_entity.id
_entity.type
_entity.pdbx_description
1 polymer ?
#
loop_
_entity_poly.entity_id
_entity_poly.type
_entity_poly.pdbx_seq_one_letter_code
_entity_poly.pdbx_strand_id
1 'polypeptide(L)'
;NSAAVSDALKYALRECIEILGNEVIYDMKTRQGIDLSEHPVDAAELTLECLRYMYRFLFMLFIEARPELGYAPMKSQTYVQGYSLEGLRDVCERVRESSEVVSEGYYIDDTLKELFHMTYYGYPEGLDDYKKAIEIEKESMHDAFTMEALKAHIFDPEYTKLITNARLRNCAMLQIVDLMSISRPANAKERRGRISYSALGINQMGAVYEALLSY
;
A
#
# COMPACT_ATOMS: atom_id res chain seq x y z
N ASN A 1 -7.07 -19.97 -7.92
CA ASN A 1 -6.66 -19.83 -9.31
C ASN A 1 -6.01 -18.46 -9.52
N SER A 2 -4.71 -18.45 -9.86
CA SER A 2 -3.91 -17.23 -10.02
C SER A 2 -4.43 -16.30 -11.13
N ALA A 3 -5.00 -16.84 -12.20
CA ALA A 3 -5.57 -16.05 -13.28
C ALA A 3 -6.80 -15.26 -12.83
N ALA A 4 -7.68 -15.89 -12.05
CA ALA A 4 -8.87 -15.22 -11.50
C ALA A 4 -8.49 -14.10 -10.51
N VAL A 5 -7.46 -14.33 -9.68
CA VAL A 5 -6.92 -13.29 -8.76
C VAL A 5 -6.36 -12.12 -9.56
N SER A 6 -5.60 -12.40 -10.62
CA SER A 6 -5.01 -11.37 -11.49
C SER A 6 -6.08 -10.49 -12.15
N ASP A 7 -7.16 -11.08 -12.66
CA ASP A 7 -8.25 -10.33 -13.29
C ASP A 7 -9.02 -9.49 -12.27
N ALA A 8 -9.32 -10.05 -11.10
CA ALA A 8 -9.96 -9.33 -10.01
C ALA A 8 -9.12 -8.12 -9.56
N LEU A 9 -7.79 -8.28 -9.49
CA LEU A 9 -6.88 -7.20 -9.12
C LEU A 9 -6.89 -6.04 -10.14
N LYS A 10 -6.99 -6.33 -11.41
CA LYS A 10 -7.05 -5.27 -12.44
C LYS A 10 -8.24 -4.33 -12.21
N TYR A 11 -9.41 -4.89 -11.90
CA TYR A 11 -10.60 -4.09 -11.59
C TYR A 11 -10.44 -3.33 -10.29
N ALA A 12 -9.96 -3.99 -9.24
CA ALA A 12 -9.75 -3.37 -7.95
C ALA A 12 -8.75 -2.20 -8.05
N LEU A 13 -7.65 -2.37 -8.77
CA LEU A 13 -6.65 -1.33 -8.96
C LEU A 13 -7.19 -0.12 -9.72
N ARG A 14 -8.02 -0.33 -10.74
CA ARG A 14 -8.67 0.78 -11.46
C ARG A 14 -9.56 1.60 -10.55
N GLU A 15 -10.38 0.94 -9.73
CA GLU A 15 -11.21 1.63 -8.74
C GLU A 15 -10.36 2.36 -7.70
N CYS A 16 -9.29 1.75 -7.21
CA CYS A 16 -8.37 2.36 -6.25
C CYS A 16 -7.71 3.62 -6.83
N ILE A 17 -7.27 3.58 -8.09
CA ILE A 17 -6.66 4.74 -8.76
C ILE A 17 -7.66 5.91 -8.81
N GLU A 18 -8.92 5.64 -9.12
CA GLU A 18 -9.97 6.65 -9.15
C GLU A 18 -10.25 7.23 -7.76
N ILE A 19 -10.40 6.38 -6.75
CA ILE A 19 -10.61 6.80 -5.35
C ILE A 19 -9.43 7.65 -4.86
N LEU A 20 -8.21 7.18 -5.11
CA LEU A 20 -6.99 7.86 -4.68
C LEU A 20 -6.83 9.23 -5.35
N GLY A 21 -7.04 9.28 -6.67
CA GLY A 21 -6.97 10.54 -7.42
C GLY A 21 -7.99 11.56 -6.94
N ASN A 22 -9.22 11.14 -6.72
CA ASN A 22 -10.28 12.00 -6.20
C ASN A 22 -9.96 12.50 -4.79
N GLU A 23 -9.38 11.65 -3.94
CA GLU A 23 -8.98 12.03 -2.58
C GLU A 23 -7.84 13.05 -2.57
N VAL A 24 -6.85 12.89 -3.44
CA VAL A 24 -5.76 13.87 -3.60
C VAL A 24 -6.33 15.23 -4.01
N ILE A 25 -7.22 15.25 -4.99
CA ILE A 25 -7.87 16.50 -5.45
C ILE A 25 -8.68 17.14 -4.33
N TYR A 26 -9.42 16.34 -3.58
CA TYR A 26 -10.18 16.83 -2.42
C TYR A 26 -9.26 17.51 -1.39
N ASP A 27 -8.15 16.88 -1.05
CA ASP A 27 -7.18 17.45 -0.11
C ASP A 27 -6.54 18.74 -0.64
N MET A 28 -6.22 18.77 -1.94
CA MET A 28 -5.66 19.98 -2.57
C MET A 28 -6.62 21.16 -2.46
N LYS A 29 -7.91 20.94 -2.70
CA LYS A 29 -8.94 21.99 -2.60
C LYS A 29 -9.24 22.41 -1.17
N THR A 30 -9.31 21.48 -0.25
CA THR A 30 -9.77 21.72 1.13
C THR A 30 -8.62 22.09 2.05
N ARG A 31 -7.79 21.13 2.42
CA ARG A 31 -6.70 21.35 3.38
C ARG A 31 -5.59 22.27 2.81
N GLN A 32 -5.20 22.05 1.56
CA GLN A 32 -4.14 22.85 0.93
C GLN A 32 -4.64 24.20 0.39
N GLY A 33 -5.94 24.36 0.22
CA GLY A 33 -6.54 25.62 -0.23
C GLY A 33 -6.14 26.04 -1.63
N ILE A 34 -5.83 25.08 -2.51
CA ILE A 34 -5.41 25.36 -3.89
C ILE A 34 -6.64 25.62 -4.77
N ASP A 35 -6.65 26.74 -5.48
CA ASP A 35 -7.63 27.01 -6.52
C ASP A 35 -7.23 26.28 -7.80
N LEU A 36 -7.91 25.16 -8.08
CA LEU A 36 -7.60 24.32 -9.24
C LEU A 36 -8.06 24.94 -10.58
N SER A 37 -8.87 26.03 -10.55
CA SER A 37 -9.17 26.78 -11.77
C SER A 37 -7.99 27.64 -12.22
N GLU A 38 -7.19 28.14 -11.26
CA GLU A 38 -5.98 28.94 -11.52
C GLU A 38 -4.72 28.07 -11.61
N HIS A 39 -4.68 26.99 -10.83
CA HIS A 39 -3.56 26.04 -10.75
C HIS A 39 -4.05 24.63 -11.05
N PRO A 40 -4.35 24.32 -12.33
CA PRO A 40 -4.93 23.04 -12.70
C PRO A 40 -3.96 21.88 -12.44
N VAL A 41 -4.53 20.75 -12.04
CA VAL A 41 -3.80 19.49 -11.89
C VAL A 41 -3.67 18.85 -13.26
N ASP A 42 -2.46 18.41 -13.60
CA ASP A 42 -2.26 17.53 -14.75
C ASP A 42 -2.87 16.14 -14.43
N ALA A 43 -4.02 15.85 -15.05
CA ALA A 43 -4.74 14.60 -14.79
C ALA A 43 -3.93 13.36 -15.18
N ALA A 44 -3.15 13.44 -16.24
CA ALA A 44 -2.28 12.33 -16.66
C ALA A 44 -1.17 12.06 -15.64
N GLU A 45 -0.55 13.11 -15.13
CA GLU A 45 0.48 12.99 -14.10
C GLU A 45 -0.09 12.45 -12.79
N LEU A 46 -1.24 12.94 -12.35
CA LEU A 46 -1.91 12.43 -11.15
C LEU A 46 -2.27 10.95 -11.29
N THR A 47 -2.81 10.55 -12.44
CA THR A 47 -3.14 9.15 -12.70
C THR A 47 -1.89 8.26 -12.64
N LEU A 48 -0.79 8.72 -13.19
CA LEU A 48 0.49 7.99 -13.17
C LEU A 48 1.03 7.87 -11.73
N GLU A 49 0.93 8.91 -10.93
CA GLU A 49 1.32 8.86 -9.51
C GLU A 49 0.46 7.86 -8.74
N CYS A 50 -0.85 7.87 -8.97
CA CYS A 50 -1.78 6.92 -8.34
C CYS A 50 -1.46 5.47 -8.74
N LEU A 51 -1.11 5.24 -9.99
CA LEU A 51 -0.66 3.93 -10.47
C LEU A 51 0.60 3.48 -9.75
N ARG A 52 1.60 4.35 -9.63
CA ARG A 52 2.84 4.06 -8.90
C ARG A 52 2.57 3.74 -7.43
N TYR A 53 1.71 4.51 -6.79
CA TYR A 53 1.31 4.29 -5.40
C TYR A 53 0.64 2.92 -5.22
N MET A 54 -0.31 2.58 -6.07
CA MET A 54 -1.00 1.30 -5.98
C MET A 54 -0.07 0.13 -6.31
N TYR A 55 0.92 0.34 -7.16
CA TYR A 55 1.93 -0.68 -7.41
C TYR A 55 2.82 -0.93 -6.17
N ARG A 56 3.17 0.12 -5.42
CA ARG A 56 3.83 -0.04 -4.11
C ARG A 56 3.00 -0.90 -3.17
N PHE A 57 1.72 -0.63 -3.12
CA PHE A 57 0.76 -1.38 -2.32
C PHE A 57 0.78 -2.87 -2.69
N LEU A 58 0.66 -3.15 -3.98
CA LEU A 58 0.69 -4.52 -4.51
C LEU A 58 2.02 -5.22 -4.22
N PHE A 59 3.14 -4.51 -4.39
CA PHE A 59 4.46 -5.04 -4.10
C PHE A 59 4.61 -5.42 -2.62
N MET A 60 4.13 -4.58 -1.71
CA MET A 60 4.16 -4.89 -0.28
C MET A 60 3.31 -6.11 0.06
N LEU A 61 2.13 -6.24 -0.52
CA LEU A 61 1.32 -7.45 -0.36
C LEU A 61 2.06 -8.69 -0.85
N PHE A 62 2.77 -8.56 -1.95
CA PHE A 62 3.57 -9.65 -2.53
C PHE A 62 4.72 -10.08 -1.61
N ILE A 63 5.54 -9.14 -1.12
CA ILE A 63 6.71 -9.48 -0.29
C ILE A 63 6.33 -9.91 1.12
N GLU A 64 5.24 -9.39 1.69
CA GLU A 64 4.76 -9.82 3.00
C GLU A 64 4.19 -11.23 2.97
N ALA A 65 3.66 -11.65 1.83
CA ALA A 65 3.22 -13.03 1.62
C ALA A 65 4.39 -14.02 1.37
N ARG A 66 5.61 -13.51 1.21
CA ARG A 66 6.82 -14.29 0.92
C ARG A 66 7.99 -13.84 1.82
N PRO A 67 7.88 -14.10 3.12
CA PRO A 67 8.92 -13.65 4.06
C PRO A 67 10.30 -14.30 3.78
N GLU A 68 10.34 -15.43 3.10
CA GLU A 68 11.58 -16.10 2.68
C GLU A 68 12.43 -15.25 1.72
N LEU A 69 11.84 -14.26 1.04
CA LEU A 69 12.60 -13.33 0.20
C LEU A 69 13.45 -12.36 1.01
N GLY A 70 13.16 -12.19 2.30
CA GLY A 70 13.97 -11.39 3.21
C GLY A 70 13.70 -9.88 3.16
N TYR A 71 12.72 -9.40 2.37
CA TYR A 71 12.42 -7.97 2.28
C TYR A 71 11.49 -7.47 3.38
N ALA A 72 10.57 -8.29 3.84
CA ALA A 72 9.61 -7.93 4.89
C ALA A 72 9.91 -8.75 6.15
N PRO A 73 10.15 -8.09 7.31
CA PRO A 73 10.51 -8.80 8.54
C PRO A 73 9.28 -9.38 9.26
N MET A 74 8.61 -10.33 8.63
CA MET A 74 7.33 -10.90 9.08
C MET A 74 7.44 -11.75 10.35
N LYS A 75 8.66 -12.08 10.79
CA LYS A 75 8.90 -12.73 12.09
C LYS A 75 8.77 -11.76 13.26
N SER A 76 8.92 -10.48 13.03
CA SER A 76 8.79 -9.45 14.05
C SER A 76 7.33 -9.09 14.27
N GLN A 77 6.82 -9.32 15.48
CA GLN A 77 5.47 -8.90 15.85
C GLN A 77 5.33 -7.37 15.87
N THR A 78 6.40 -6.67 16.23
CA THR A 78 6.43 -5.20 16.18
C THR A 78 6.20 -4.71 14.76
N TYR A 79 6.88 -5.29 13.77
CA TYR A 79 6.64 -4.96 12.37
C TYR A 79 5.23 -5.33 11.92
N VAL A 80 4.82 -6.57 12.17
CA VAL A 80 3.53 -7.08 11.68
C VAL A 80 2.36 -6.28 12.24
N GLN A 81 2.35 -5.98 13.54
CA GLN A 81 1.25 -5.28 14.18
C GLN A 81 1.31 -3.77 14.01
N GLY A 82 2.50 -3.19 13.93
CA GLY A 82 2.67 -1.74 13.97
C GLY A 82 2.89 -1.08 12.61
N TYR A 83 3.42 -1.81 11.64
CA TYR A 83 3.89 -1.22 10.39
C TYR A 83 3.40 -1.94 9.12
N SER A 84 3.15 -3.24 9.19
CA SER A 84 2.89 -4.06 8.02
C SER A 84 1.56 -3.76 7.34
N LEU A 85 1.52 -4.04 6.05
CA LEU A 85 0.26 -3.99 5.29
C LEU A 85 -0.71 -5.09 5.73
N GLU A 86 -0.20 -6.27 6.09
CA GLU A 86 -1.03 -7.35 6.66
C GLU A 86 -1.72 -6.93 7.95
N GLY A 87 -0.99 -6.27 8.85
CA GLY A 87 -1.57 -5.71 10.09
C GLY A 87 -2.64 -4.66 9.80
N LEU A 88 -2.39 -3.82 8.79
CA LEU A 88 -3.36 -2.80 8.37
C LEU A 88 -4.62 -3.44 7.77
N ARG A 89 -4.49 -4.51 7.00
CA ARG A 89 -5.63 -5.30 6.49
C ARG A 89 -6.48 -5.84 7.64
N ASP A 90 -5.84 -6.35 8.70
CA ASP A 90 -6.53 -6.87 9.88
C ASP A 90 -7.31 -5.75 10.60
N VAL A 91 -6.72 -4.59 10.77
CA VAL A 91 -7.39 -3.43 11.38
C VAL A 91 -8.60 -3.01 10.56
N CYS A 92 -8.46 -2.88 9.25
CA CYS A 92 -9.55 -2.49 8.36
C CYS A 92 -10.69 -3.51 8.35
N GLU A 93 -10.38 -4.79 8.40
CA GLU A 93 -11.37 -5.85 8.48
C GLU A 93 -12.19 -5.77 9.78
N ARG A 94 -11.54 -5.54 10.91
CA ARG A 94 -12.23 -5.36 12.20
C ARG A 94 -13.14 -4.13 12.21
N VAL A 95 -12.66 -3.01 11.67
CA VAL A 95 -13.45 -1.78 11.58
C VAL A 95 -14.69 -1.99 10.71
N ARG A 96 -14.53 -2.67 9.58
CA ARG A 96 -15.64 -2.99 8.68
C ARG A 96 -16.69 -3.87 9.36
N GLU A 97 -16.26 -4.90 10.10
CA GLU A 97 -17.15 -5.83 10.80
C GLU A 97 -17.86 -5.19 12.00
N SER A 98 -17.21 -4.23 12.67
CA SER A 98 -17.78 -3.55 13.83
C SER A 98 -18.85 -2.51 13.47
N SER A 99 -19.01 -2.18 12.21
CA SER A 99 -19.87 -1.10 11.72
C SER A 99 -19.52 0.27 12.30
N GLU A 100 -18.32 0.44 12.83
CA GLU A 100 -17.83 1.74 13.28
C GLU A 100 -17.69 2.68 12.09
N VAL A 101 -18.20 3.89 12.25
CA VAL A 101 -18.01 4.94 11.26
C VAL A 101 -16.56 5.38 11.34
N VAL A 102 -15.77 5.02 10.33
CA VAL A 102 -14.40 5.49 10.20
C VAL A 102 -14.46 6.96 9.82
N SER A 103 -14.18 7.80 10.79
CA SER A 103 -14.25 9.24 10.66
C SER A 103 -13.02 9.79 9.89
N GLU A 104 -12.92 11.08 9.84
CA GLU A 104 -12.03 11.91 9.04
C GLU A 104 -10.53 11.81 9.36
N GLY A 105 -10.10 10.92 10.25
CA GLY A 105 -8.68 10.74 10.60
C GLY A 105 -7.84 10.24 9.42
N TYR A 106 -6.52 10.16 9.66
CA TYR A 106 -5.51 9.86 8.63
C TYR A 106 -4.63 8.67 9.01
N TYR A 107 -5.10 7.80 9.89
CA TYR A 107 -4.32 6.69 10.43
C TYR A 107 -3.80 5.75 9.33
N ILE A 108 -4.65 5.41 8.37
CA ILE A 108 -4.28 4.49 7.27
C ILE A 108 -3.22 5.13 6.38
N ASP A 109 -3.40 6.38 6.02
CA ASP A 109 -2.43 7.14 5.22
C ASP A 109 -1.08 7.26 5.94
N ASP A 110 -1.10 7.63 7.21
CA ASP A 110 0.12 7.76 8.01
C ASP A 110 0.87 6.43 8.09
N THR A 111 0.16 5.33 8.29
CA THR A 111 0.75 3.98 8.34
C THR A 111 1.39 3.59 7.01
N LEU A 112 0.69 3.82 5.90
CA LEU A 112 1.21 3.48 4.57
C LEU A 112 2.41 4.36 4.18
N LYS A 113 2.36 5.64 4.48
CA LYS A 113 3.49 6.54 4.22
C LYS A 113 4.74 6.13 5.00
N GLU A 114 4.57 5.75 6.27
CA GLU A 114 5.67 5.24 7.08
C GLU A 114 6.22 3.92 6.51
N LEU A 115 5.36 3.00 6.14
CA LEU A 115 5.77 1.73 5.55
C LEU A 115 6.56 1.94 4.24
N PHE A 116 6.09 2.80 3.35
CA PHE A 116 6.77 3.10 2.09
C PHE A 116 8.08 3.85 2.31
N HIS A 117 8.14 4.73 3.30
CA HIS A 117 9.36 5.41 3.71
C HIS A 117 10.41 4.41 4.21
N MET A 118 10.04 3.51 5.12
CA MET A 118 10.95 2.48 5.63
C MET A 118 11.44 1.54 4.52
N THR A 119 10.56 1.22 3.59
CA THR A 119 10.92 0.35 2.46
C THR A 119 11.97 1.01 1.56
N TYR A 120 11.84 2.29 1.29
CA TYR A 120 12.76 3.02 0.44
C TYR A 120 14.08 3.35 1.13
N TYR A 121 14.02 3.87 2.36
CA TYR A 121 15.20 4.33 3.10
C TYR A 121 15.84 3.28 3.99
N GLY A 122 15.17 2.16 4.21
CA GLY A 122 15.60 1.15 5.18
C GLY A 122 15.18 1.51 6.61
N TYR A 123 15.34 0.55 7.52
CA TYR A 123 15.08 0.78 8.94
C TYR A 123 16.08 -0.02 9.79
N PRO A 124 16.82 0.62 10.69
CA PRO A 124 16.94 2.08 10.86
C PRO A 124 17.43 2.79 9.59
N GLU A 125 17.01 4.02 9.40
CA GLU A 125 17.35 4.78 8.20
C GLU A 125 18.87 4.89 8.02
N GLY A 126 19.33 4.67 6.77
CA GLY A 126 20.75 4.68 6.46
C GLY A 126 21.49 3.40 6.84
N LEU A 127 20.78 2.32 7.18
CA LEU A 127 21.36 1.02 7.43
C LEU A 127 21.77 0.36 6.11
N ASP A 128 23.04 0.55 5.73
CA ASP A 128 23.61 -0.03 4.50
C ASP A 128 24.45 -1.29 4.77
N ASP A 129 24.70 -1.58 6.04
CA ASP A 129 25.58 -2.67 6.45
C ASP A 129 24.76 -3.84 7.02
N TYR A 130 24.68 -4.91 6.24
CA TYR A 130 24.01 -6.15 6.62
C TYR A 130 24.54 -6.76 7.92
N LYS A 131 25.84 -6.61 8.21
CA LYS A 131 26.43 -7.10 9.45
C LYS A 131 25.91 -6.35 10.66
N LYS A 132 25.75 -5.03 10.55
CA LYS A 132 25.13 -4.22 11.61
C LYS A 132 23.68 -4.59 11.84
N ALA A 133 22.95 -4.89 10.77
CA ALA A 133 21.56 -5.37 10.86
C ALA A 133 21.49 -6.66 11.70
N ILE A 134 22.37 -7.62 11.43
CA ILE A 134 22.42 -8.88 12.18
C ILE A 134 22.78 -8.63 13.65
N GLU A 135 23.72 -7.73 13.93
CA GLU A 135 24.10 -7.37 15.31
C GLU A 135 22.91 -6.75 16.05
N ILE A 136 22.20 -5.81 15.45
CA ILE A 136 21.02 -5.18 16.04
C ILE A 136 19.95 -6.23 16.37
N GLU A 137 19.69 -7.16 15.47
CA GLU A 137 18.72 -8.23 15.68
C GLU A 137 19.15 -9.19 16.81
N LYS A 138 20.45 -9.50 16.92
CA LYS A 138 20.99 -10.38 17.97
C LYS A 138 21.02 -9.71 19.34
N GLU A 139 21.36 -8.43 19.41
CA GLU A 139 21.44 -7.68 20.66
C GLU A 139 20.06 -7.34 21.22
N SER A 140 19.06 -7.32 20.37
CA SER A 140 17.70 -7.06 20.78
C SER A 140 17.10 -8.27 21.47
N MET A 141 16.82 -8.14 22.76
CA MET A 141 16.06 -9.13 23.54
C MET A 141 14.57 -9.07 23.24
N HIS A 142 14.15 -8.12 22.44
CA HIS A 142 12.77 -7.86 22.04
C HIS A 142 12.68 -7.89 20.52
N ASP A 143 11.49 -8.02 20.05
CA ASP A 143 11.01 -8.19 18.70
C ASP A 143 11.34 -7.02 17.74
N ALA A 144 12.60 -6.57 17.79
CA ALA A 144 13.11 -5.55 16.89
C ALA A 144 13.25 -6.11 15.47
N PHE A 145 13.18 -5.22 14.51
CA PHE A 145 13.37 -5.58 13.12
C PHE A 145 14.29 -4.60 12.40
N THR A 146 14.84 -5.07 11.30
CA THR A 146 15.58 -4.24 10.36
C THR A 146 15.03 -4.43 8.97
N MET A 147 15.11 -3.40 8.16
CA MET A 147 14.78 -3.45 6.74
C MET A 147 15.93 -2.84 5.93
N GLU A 148 16.45 -3.61 4.98
CA GLU A 148 17.39 -3.09 4.01
C GLU A 148 16.68 -2.11 3.07
N ALA A 149 17.34 -0.99 2.76
CA ALA A 149 16.78 0.01 1.86
C ALA A 149 16.58 -0.58 0.46
N LEU A 150 15.37 -0.51 -0.04
CA LEU A 150 15.01 -0.86 -1.41
C LEU A 150 14.87 0.43 -2.21
N LYS A 151 15.96 0.93 -2.77
CA LYS A 151 15.98 2.18 -3.54
C LYS A 151 15.50 1.97 -4.97
N ALA A 152 14.34 1.32 -5.10
CA ALA A 152 13.68 1.14 -6.36
C ALA A 152 12.92 2.41 -6.75
N HIS A 153 12.92 2.73 -8.04
CA HIS A 153 12.25 3.88 -8.62
C HIS A 153 10.78 4.00 -8.16
N ILE A 154 10.08 2.88 -8.06
CA ILE A 154 8.66 2.85 -7.68
C ILE A 154 8.42 3.38 -6.26
N PHE A 155 9.37 3.23 -5.33
CA PHE A 155 9.26 3.70 -3.95
C PHE A 155 9.82 5.10 -3.71
N ASP A 156 10.48 5.69 -4.71
CA ASP A 156 11.05 7.03 -4.60
C ASP A 156 9.93 8.06 -4.45
N PRO A 157 9.89 8.83 -3.35
CA PRO A 157 8.84 9.83 -3.12
C PRO A 157 8.81 10.94 -4.16
N GLU A 158 9.91 11.19 -4.88
CA GLU A 158 9.97 12.19 -5.95
C GLU A 158 8.99 11.89 -7.10
N TYR A 159 8.65 10.63 -7.31
CA TYR A 159 7.74 10.21 -8.37
C TYR A 159 6.27 10.19 -7.95
N THR A 160 5.95 10.57 -6.71
CA THR A 160 4.59 10.67 -6.20
C THR A 160 4.42 11.93 -5.35
N LYS A 161 4.87 13.08 -5.84
CA LYS A 161 4.87 14.34 -5.08
C LYS A 161 3.46 14.81 -4.69
N LEU A 162 2.51 14.70 -5.60
CA LEU A 162 1.13 15.11 -5.33
C LEU A 162 0.51 14.27 -4.20
N ILE A 163 0.72 12.96 -4.23
CA ILE A 163 0.23 12.06 -3.19
C ILE A 163 0.97 12.29 -1.87
N THR A 164 2.30 12.45 -1.93
CA THR A 164 3.12 12.68 -0.74
C THR A 164 2.72 13.96 0.00
N ASN A 165 2.36 15.01 -0.73
CA ASN A 165 1.91 16.28 -0.16
C ASN A 165 0.45 16.26 0.29
N ALA A 166 -0.33 15.28 -0.13
CA ALA A 166 -1.72 15.12 0.27
C ALA A 166 -1.84 14.34 1.58
N ARG A 167 -2.87 14.64 2.35
CA ARG A 167 -3.31 13.79 3.46
C ARG A 167 -4.60 13.09 3.05
N LEU A 168 -4.57 11.76 3.14
CA LEU A 168 -5.64 10.91 2.62
C LEU A 168 -6.49 10.43 3.79
N ARG A 169 -7.79 10.75 3.75
CA ARG A 169 -8.70 10.42 4.84
C ARG A 169 -8.94 8.92 4.95
N ASN A 170 -9.17 8.47 6.17
CA ASN A 170 -9.51 7.07 6.47
C ASN A 170 -10.69 6.56 5.65
N CYS A 171 -11.71 7.38 5.41
CA CYS A 171 -12.89 6.97 4.63
C CYS A 171 -12.54 6.52 3.21
N ALA A 172 -11.60 7.19 2.55
CA ALA A 172 -11.12 6.80 1.23
C ALA A 172 -10.15 5.63 1.30
N MET A 173 -9.20 5.70 2.22
CA MET A 173 -8.15 4.68 2.34
C MET A 173 -8.69 3.33 2.79
N LEU A 174 -9.75 3.30 3.63
CA LEU A 174 -10.43 2.07 4.00
C LEU A 174 -11.01 1.36 2.77
N GLN A 175 -11.61 2.11 1.85
CA GLN A 175 -12.13 1.55 0.61
C GLN A 175 -11.02 0.92 -0.24
N ILE A 176 -9.87 1.59 -0.32
CA ILE A 176 -8.71 1.09 -1.06
C ILE A 176 -8.19 -0.20 -0.45
N VAL A 177 -8.00 -0.24 0.87
CA VAL A 177 -7.54 -1.44 1.57
C VAL A 177 -8.54 -2.58 1.39
N ASP A 178 -9.83 -2.32 1.49
CA ASP A 178 -10.86 -3.33 1.29
C ASP A 178 -10.87 -3.88 -0.14
N LEU A 179 -10.77 -3.03 -1.15
CA LEU A 179 -10.71 -3.45 -2.55
C LEU A 179 -9.51 -4.34 -2.84
N MET A 180 -8.38 -4.06 -2.20
CA MET A 180 -7.15 -4.85 -2.35
C MET A 180 -7.12 -6.10 -1.47
N SER A 181 -7.98 -6.19 -0.46
CA SER A 181 -7.94 -7.27 0.55
C SER A 181 -9.00 -8.32 0.35
N ILE A 182 -10.14 -7.98 -0.24
CA ILE A 182 -11.32 -8.84 -0.26
C ILE A 182 -11.76 -9.10 -1.68
N SER A 183 -11.89 -10.39 -2.02
CA SER A 183 -12.38 -10.80 -3.32
C SER A 183 -13.86 -10.43 -3.50
N ARG A 184 -14.21 -10.05 -4.72
CA ARG A 184 -15.63 -9.93 -5.11
C ARG A 184 -16.18 -11.34 -5.35
N PRO A 185 -17.34 -11.70 -4.77
CA PRO A 185 -17.97 -12.97 -5.08
C PRO A 185 -18.40 -13.01 -6.55
N ALA A 186 -18.15 -14.13 -7.22
CA ALA A 186 -18.58 -14.34 -8.61
C ALA A 186 -20.10 -14.44 -8.73
N ASN A 187 -20.79 -14.81 -7.64
CA ASN A 187 -22.24 -14.87 -7.55
C ASN A 187 -22.73 -14.61 -6.12
N ALA A 188 -24.03 -14.43 -5.95
CA ALA A 188 -24.64 -14.10 -4.65
C ALA A 188 -24.51 -15.21 -3.59
N LYS A 189 -24.10 -16.41 -3.97
CA LYS A 189 -23.91 -17.55 -3.05
C LYS A 189 -22.49 -17.64 -2.49
N GLU A 190 -21.53 -16.98 -3.11
CA GLU A 190 -20.15 -16.97 -2.64
C GLU A 190 -19.96 -15.91 -1.55
N ARG A 191 -19.26 -16.29 -0.48
CA ARG A 191 -18.85 -15.34 0.53
C ARG A 191 -17.66 -14.55 0.06
N ARG A 192 -17.59 -13.28 0.44
CA ARG A 192 -16.39 -12.47 0.29
C ARG A 192 -15.27 -13.11 1.10
N GLY A 193 -14.20 -13.50 0.42
CA GLY A 193 -13.00 -14.07 1.03
C GLY A 193 -11.84 -13.10 0.96
N ARG A 194 -10.90 -13.25 1.91
CA ARG A 194 -9.65 -12.50 1.89
C ARG A 194 -8.77 -13.00 0.73
N ILE A 195 -8.25 -12.08 -0.08
CA ILE A 195 -7.37 -12.41 -1.19
C ILE A 195 -6.03 -12.92 -0.63
N SER A 196 -5.59 -14.09 -1.09
CA SER A 196 -4.26 -14.62 -0.77
C SER A 196 -3.26 -14.20 -1.84
N TYR A 197 -2.28 -13.39 -1.46
CA TYR A 197 -1.21 -12.95 -2.33
C TYR A 197 -0.07 -13.96 -2.48
N SER A 198 -0.08 -15.04 -1.70
CA SER A 198 0.88 -16.13 -1.84
C SER A 198 0.74 -16.86 -3.17
N ALA A 199 -0.45 -16.82 -3.79
CA ALA A 199 -0.71 -17.44 -5.09
C ALA A 199 -0.32 -16.56 -6.29
N LEU A 200 0.00 -15.27 -6.05
CA LEU A 200 0.34 -14.33 -7.11
C LEU A 200 1.84 -14.42 -7.43
N GLY A 201 2.19 -14.84 -8.66
CA GLY A 201 3.56 -14.88 -9.12
C GLY A 201 4.08 -13.52 -9.59
N ILE A 202 5.40 -13.38 -9.66
CA ILE A 202 6.04 -12.13 -10.09
C ILE A 202 5.66 -11.75 -11.54
N ASN A 203 5.50 -12.74 -12.41
CA ASN A 203 5.09 -12.51 -13.80
C ASN A 203 3.66 -11.98 -13.87
N GLN A 204 2.78 -12.44 -13.00
CA GLN A 204 1.40 -11.98 -12.90
C GLN A 204 1.34 -10.54 -12.38
N MET A 205 2.17 -10.19 -11.42
CA MET A 205 2.32 -8.80 -10.96
C MET A 205 2.74 -7.89 -12.10
N GLY A 206 3.75 -8.28 -12.87
CA GLY A 206 4.21 -7.53 -14.03
C GLY A 206 3.12 -7.35 -15.06
N ALA A 207 2.35 -8.40 -15.36
CA ALA A 207 1.23 -8.35 -16.29
C ALA A 207 0.12 -7.40 -15.84
N VAL A 208 -0.19 -7.38 -14.55
CA VAL A 208 -1.17 -6.45 -13.97
C VAL A 208 -0.69 -5.00 -14.13
N TYR A 209 0.57 -4.74 -13.83
CA TYR A 209 1.15 -3.40 -13.96
C TYR A 209 1.13 -2.92 -15.42
N GLU A 210 1.56 -3.75 -16.36
CA GLU A 210 1.55 -3.42 -17.79
C GLU A 210 0.13 -3.15 -18.31
N ALA A 211 -0.84 -3.94 -17.88
CA ALA A 211 -2.24 -3.74 -18.26
C ALA A 211 -2.78 -2.39 -17.77
N LEU A 212 -2.34 -1.91 -16.61
CA LEU A 212 -2.74 -0.62 -16.07
C LEU A 212 -2.05 0.55 -16.76
N LEU A 213 -0.80 0.39 -17.21
CA LEU A 213 -0.07 1.41 -17.96
C LEU A 213 -0.71 1.73 -19.31
N SER A 214 -1.37 0.76 -19.91
CA SER A 214 -2.03 0.92 -21.22
C SER A 214 -3.47 1.45 -21.12
N TYR A 215 -3.92 1.77 -19.93
CA TYR A 215 -5.28 2.25 -19.66
C TYR A 215 -5.42 3.77 -19.83
#